data_8386d40c1301d1d53d64223767849f3e
#
_entry.id   8386d40c1301d1d53d64223767849f3e
#
_cell.length_a   1.000
_cell.length_b   1.000
_cell.length_c   1.000
_cell.angle_alpha   90.00
_cell.angle_beta   90.00
_cell.angle_gamma   90.00
#
_symmetry.space_group_name_H-M   'P 1'
#
loop_
_entity.id
_entity.type
_entity.pdbx_description
1 polymer ?
#
loop_
_entity_poly.entity_id
_entity_poly.type
_entity_poly.pdbx_seq_one_letter_code
_entity_poly.pdbx_strand_id
1 'polypeptide(L)'
;MSFIYIIFEDDIEFYWSRSRILEKLNSLPPGTLPENVQPTLGPDATALGQIYWYTLEGRDPKTGKPAGGWNAEELRTIQDFYVKYSLSAAEGVSEVASAGGFIKEYQIELNPDAMYSFNVSVMDVMNAVKKSNLDIGAETMEVNKVEYLIRGLGYVKNVADIENTVV
;
A
#
# COMPACT_ATOMS: atom_id res chain seq x y z
N MET A 1 0.85 13.46 11.38
CA MET A 1 2.08 12.64 11.29
C MET A 1 3.13 13.30 12.16
N SER A 2 3.89 12.52 12.94
CA SER A 2 4.96 13.02 13.82
C SER A 2 6.27 12.37 13.43
N PHE A 3 7.35 13.14 13.39
CA PHE A 3 8.71 12.66 13.10
C PHE A 3 9.62 12.92 14.29
N ILE A 4 10.46 11.94 14.61
CA ILE A 4 11.47 12.04 15.63
C ILE A 4 12.82 11.80 14.97
N TYR A 5 13.72 12.77 15.07
CA TYR A 5 15.09 12.65 14.59
C TYR A 5 15.98 12.37 15.80
N ILE A 6 16.77 11.30 15.68
CA ILE A 6 17.74 10.90 16.72
C ILE A 6 19.13 11.03 16.10
N ILE A 7 19.94 11.88 16.69
CA ILE A 7 21.31 12.15 16.25
C ILE A 7 22.24 11.46 17.23
N PHE A 8 23.11 10.62 16.74
CA PHE A 8 24.17 9.95 17.49
C PHE A 8 25.49 10.69 17.30
N GLU A 9 26.46 10.37 18.13
CA GLU A 9 27.83 10.84 17.95
C GLU A 9 28.46 10.23 16.70
N ASP A 10 29.45 10.91 16.10
CA ASP A 10 30.00 10.56 14.78
C ASP A 10 30.74 9.21 14.75
N ASP A 11 31.19 8.73 15.91
CA ASP A 11 31.90 7.46 16.06
C ASP A 11 30.97 6.24 16.21
N ILE A 12 29.67 6.45 16.29
CA ILE A 12 28.69 5.39 16.45
C ILE A 12 28.34 4.79 15.09
N GLU A 13 28.45 3.47 14.99
CA GLU A 13 28.14 2.73 13.77
C GLU A 13 26.61 2.82 13.46
N PHE A 14 26.28 3.08 12.19
CA PHE A 14 24.93 3.39 11.73
C PHE A 14 23.93 2.27 12.01
N TYR A 15 24.27 1.02 11.68
CA TYR A 15 23.34 -0.11 11.87
C TYR A 15 23.19 -0.50 13.34
N TRP A 16 24.24 -0.29 14.13
CA TRP A 16 24.16 -0.47 15.57
C TRP A 16 23.14 0.52 16.18
N SER A 17 23.22 1.79 15.80
CA SER A 17 22.28 2.83 16.30
C SER A 17 20.85 2.52 15.87
N ARG A 18 20.62 2.08 14.61
CA ARG A 18 19.29 1.62 14.15
C ARG A 18 18.78 0.46 14.99
N SER A 19 19.60 -0.53 15.26
CA SER A 19 19.23 -1.69 16.07
C SER A 19 18.82 -1.29 17.49
N ARG A 20 19.54 -0.36 18.11
CA ARG A 20 19.20 0.16 19.44
C ARG A 20 17.87 0.91 19.46
N ILE A 21 17.60 1.71 18.42
CA ILE A 21 16.30 2.38 18.29
C ILE A 21 15.18 1.33 18.14
N LEU A 22 15.37 0.34 17.29
CA LEU A 22 14.37 -0.71 17.07
C LEU A 22 14.07 -1.50 18.34
N GLU A 23 15.10 -1.87 19.11
CA GLU A 23 14.92 -2.51 20.41
C GLU A 23 14.11 -1.64 21.38
N LYS A 24 14.39 -0.34 21.43
CA LYS A 24 13.64 0.58 22.27
C LYS A 24 12.19 0.74 21.83
N LEU A 25 11.94 0.83 20.53
CA LEU A 25 10.58 0.88 19.99
C LEU A 25 9.79 -0.39 20.34
N ASN A 26 10.41 -1.55 20.20
CA ASN A 26 9.79 -2.84 20.52
C ASN A 26 9.60 -3.05 22.04
N SER A 27 10.36 -2.35 22.88
CA SER A 27 10.26 -2.45 24.34
C SER A 27 9.32 -1.42 24.98
N LEU A 28 8.61 -0.63 24.17
CA LEU A 28 7.65 0.34 24.70
C LEU A 28 6.51 -0.39 25.42
N PRO A 29 6.17 0.02 26.65
CA PRO A 29 5.04 -0.56 27.35
C PRO A 29 3.72 -0.32 26.61
N PRO A 30 2.77 -1.25 26.70
CA PRO A 30 1.42 -1.02 26.18
C PRO A 30 0.82 0.27 26.74
N GLY A 31 0.17 1.05 25.87
CA GLY A 31 -0.45 2.32 26.25
C GLY A 31 0.49 3.53 26.28
N THR A 32 1.78 3.36 25.95
CA THR A 32 2.71 4.50 25.80
C THR A 32 2.34 5.41 24.64
N LEU A 33 1.81 4.83 23.58
CA LEU A 33 1.31 5.54 22.40
C LEU A 33 -0.22 5.47 22.34
N PRO A 34 -0.87 6.43 21.68
CA PRO A 34 -2.31 6.37 21.45
C PRO A 34 -2.72 5.08 20.73
N GLU A 35 -3.95 4.64 20.94
CA GLU A 35 -4.52 3.49 20.22
C GLU A 35 -4.39 3.69 18.71
N ASN A 36 -4.03 2.62 18.00
CA ASN A 36 -3.80 2.58 16.56
C ASN A 36 -2.58 3.38 16.05
N VAL A 37 -1.70 3.83 16.93
CA VAL A 37 -0.42 4.44 16.54
C VAL A 37 0.70 3.41 16.71
N GLN A 38 1.33 3.05 15.59
CA GLN A 38 2.53 2.21 15.60
C GLN A 38 3.73 3.02 15.12
N PRO A 39 4.81 3.11 15.91
CA PRO A 39 6.03 3.77 15.49
C PRO A 39 6.75 2.90 14.46
N THR A 40 7.22 3.51 13.41
CA THR A 40 8.03 2.84 12.38
C THR A 40 9.38 3.51 12.27
N LEU A 41 10.41 2.72 12.07
CA LEU A 41 11.74 3.23 11.77
C LEU A 41 11.77 3.77 10.33
N GLY A 42 12.36 4.94 10.14
CA GLY A 42 12.59 5.50 8.80
C GLY A 42 13.49 4.60 7.95
N PRO A 43 13.61 4.86 6.63
CA PRO A 43 14.49 4.11 5.76
C PRO A 43 15.96 4.17 6.24
N ASP A 44 16.76 3.20 5.86
CA ASP A 44 18.19 3.15 6.16
C ASP A 44 19.03 3.96 5.16
N ALA A 45 18.50 5.09 4.76
CA ALA A 45 19.11 6.03 3.84
C ALA A 45 19.17 7.43 4.45
N THR A 46 20.23 8.14 4.17
CA THR A 46 20.37 9.57 4.46
C THR A 46 20.09 10.39 3.19
N ALA A 47 19.90 11.71 3.35
CA ALA A 47 19.78 12.61 2.19
C ALA A 47 20.99 12.55 1.23
N LEU A 48 22.16 12.16 1.75
CA LEU A 48 23.36 11.92 0.97
C LEU A 48 23.30 10.65 0.13
N GLY A 49 22.38 9.74 0.45
CA GLY A 49 22.13 8.52 -0.30
C GLY A 49 21.21 8.69 -1.52
N GLN A 50 20.72 9.91 -1.80
CA GLN A 50 19.95 10.19 -3.01
C GLN A 50 20.89 10.29 -4.21
N ILE A 51 21.11 9.14 -4.84
CA ILE A 51 22.11 9.02 -5.91
C ILE A 51 21.55 9.22 -7.31
N TYR A 52 20.24 9.03 -7.48
CA TYR A 52 19.63 9.10 -8.81
C TYR A 52 18.20 9.64 -8.77
N TRP A 53 17.89 10.50 -9.73
CA TRP A 53 16.56 11.04 -9.97
C TRP A 53 16.12 10.70 -11.40
N TYR A 54 14.89 10.27 -11.55
CA TYR A 54 14.30 9.98 -12.86
C TYR A 54 12.85 10.44 -12.92
N THR A 55 12.35 10.60 -14.13
CA THR A 55 10.95 10.94 -14.40
C THR A 55 10.31 9.84 -15.24
N LEU A 56 9.03 9.59 -15.00
CA LEU A 56 8.21 8.74 -15.85
C LEU A 56 7.40 9.61 -16.79
N GLU A 57 7.47 9.30 -18.08
CA GLU A 57 6.71 9.98 -19.11
C GLU A 57 6.29 9.00 -20.21
N GLY A 58 5.12 9.25 -20.82
CA GLY A 58 4.69 8.49 -21.99
C GLY A 58 5.52 8.90 -23.22
N ARG A 59 6.07 7.91 -23.93
CA ARG A 59 6.85 8.14 -25.15
C ARG A 59 6.28 7.34 -26.33
N ASP A 60 6.30 7.96 -27.50
CA ASP A 60 5.99 7.26 -28.75
C ASP A 60 7.06 6.17 -29.01
N PRO A 61 6.67 4.90 -29.16
CA PRO A 61 7.61 3.80 -29.33
C PRO A 61 8.43 3.88 -30.63
N LYS A 62 7.96 4.64 -31.65
CA LYS A 62 8.64 4.78 -32.95
C LYS A 62 9.64 5.94 -32.95
N THR A 63 9.27 7.07 -32.34
CA THR A 63 10.06 8.29 -32.37
C THR A 63 10.88 8.53 -31.10
N GLY A 64 10.53 7.84 -29.99
CA GLY A 64 11.12 8.04 -28.66
C GLY A 64 10.81 9.41 -28.04
N LYS A 65 10.02 10.23 -28.69
CA LYS A 65 9.65 11.56 -28.20
C LYS A 65 8.52 11.49 -27.18
N PRO A 66 8.46 12.41 -26.21
CA PRO A 66 7.31 12.53 -25.33
C PRO A 66 6.02 12.64 -26.15
N ALA A 67 5.07 11.74 -25.93
CA ALA A 67 3.86 11.65 -26.74
C ALA A 67 2.58 11.86 -25.92
N GLY A 68 2.68 12.01 -24.59
CA GLY A 68 1.52 12.01 -23.72
C GLY A 68 0.82 10.64 -23.71
N GLY A 69 -0.49 10.62 -23.56
CA GLY A 69 -1.28 9.39 -23.58
C GLY A 69 -1.41 8.70 -22.23
N TRP A 70 -0.61 9.08 -21.25
CA TRP A 70 -0.67 8.62 -19.86
C TRP A 70 -1.02 9.79 -18.95
N ASN A 71 -1.97 9.62 -18.08
CA ASN A 71 -2.29 10.61 -17.06
C ASN A 71 -1.39 10.45 -15.81
N ALA A 72 -1.44 11.43 -14.91
CA ALA A 72 -0.58 11.44 -13.71
C ALA A 72 -0.91 10.30 -12.72
N GLU A 73 -2.15 9.80 -12.70
CA GLU A 73 -2.58 8.65 -11.90
C GLU A 73 -2.01 7.34 -12.46
N GLU A 74 -2.09 7.16 -13.76
CA GLU A 74 -1.57 5.96 -14.44
C GLU A 74 -0.06 5.86 -14.29
N LEU A 75 0.66 6.96 -14.51
CA LEU A 75 2.12 7.01 -14.32
C LEU A 75 2.50 6.75 -12.87
N ARG A 76 1.74 7.27 -11.90
CA ARG A 76 1.97 6.98 -10.49
C ARG A 76 1.72 5.52 -10.16
N THR A 77 0.70 4.91 -10.72
CA THR A 77 0.40 3.48 -10.56
C THR A 77 1.53 2.62 -11.13
N ILE A 78 2.04 2.95 -12.32
CA ILE A 78 3.19 2.26 -12.91
C ILE A 78 4.43 2.40 -12.02
N GLN A 79 4.70 3.60 -11.53
CA GLN A 79 5.81 3.85 -10.62
C GLN A 79 5.71 2.98 -9.36
N ASP A 80 4.58 3.01 -8.67
CA ASP A 80 4.46 2.39 -7.35
C ASP A 80 4.37 0.86 -7.42
N PHE A 81 3.76 0.28 -8.46
CA PHE A 81 3.51 -1.15 -8.57
C PHE A 81 4.49 -1.92 -9.47
N TYR A 82 5.19 -1.25 -10.37
CA TYR A 82 6.11 -1.93 -11.30
C TYR A 82 7.54 -1.41 -11.15
N VAL A 83 7.76 -0.12 -11.36
CA VAL A 83 9.11 0.45 -11.40
C VAL A 83 9.78 0.38 -10.04
N LYS A 84 9.08 0.80 -8.99
CA LYS A 84 9.57 0.78 -7.61
C LYS A 84 10.02 -0.62 -7.19
N TYR A 85 9.23 -1.65 -7.48
CA TYR A 85 9.58 -3.04 -7.16
C TYR A 85 10.84 -3.49 -7.88
N SER A 86 10.91 -3.23 -9.18
CA SER A 86 12.05 -3.63 -10.00
C SER A 86 13.34 -2.94 -9.56
N LEU A 87 13.29 -1.66 -9.25
CA LEU A 87 14.45 -0.89 -8.79
C LEU A 87 14.85 -1.24 -7.35
N SER A 88 13.89 -1.49 -6.46
CA SER A 88 14.19 -1.90 -5.08
C SER A 88 14.84 -3.28 -4.99
N ALA A 89 14.73 -4.10 -6.03
CA ALA A 89 15.40 -5.39 -6.09
C ALA A 89 16.87 -5.30 -6.52
N ALA A 90 17.34 -4.13 -6.96
CA ALA A 90 18.74 -3.94 -7.34
C ALA A 90 19.63 -3.89 -6.10
N GLU A 91 20.81 -4.52 -6.19
CA GLU A 91 21.77 -4.53 -5.09
C GLU A 91 22.23 -3.09 -4.74
N GLY A 92 22.24 -2.78 -3.44
CA GLY A 92 22.65 -1.46 -2.93
C GLY A 92 21.55 -0.40 -2.96
N VAL A 93 20.34 -0.71 -3.41
CA VAL A 93 19.19 0.21 -3.33
C VAL A 93 18.43 -0.03 -2.03
N SER A 94 18.42 0.94 -1.14
CA SER A 94 17.71 0.85 0.13
C SER A 94 16.26 1.33 0.02
N GLU A 95 15.99 2.31 -0.83
CA GLU A 95 14.66 2.87 -1.04
C GLU A 95 14.51 3.45 -2.44
N VAL A 96 13.28 3.32 -2.98
CA VAL A 96 12.82 4.04 -4.17
C VAL A 96 11.59 4.85 -3.77
N ALA A 97 11.75 6.16 -3.65
CA ALA A 97 10.69 7.08 -3.28
C ALA A 97 9.97 7.62 -4.52
N SER A 98 8.66 7.77 -4.42
CA SER A 98 7.84 8.35 -5.48
C SER A 98 7.40 9.75 -5.08
N ALA A 99 7.60 10.73 -5.95
CA ALA A 99 7.14 12.10 -5.77
C ALA A 99 6.24 12.54 -6.94
N GLY A 100 5.11 13.16 -6.63
CA GLY A 100 4.14 13.61 -7.62
C GLY A 100 3.17 12.52 -8.10
N GLY A 101 2.32 12.89 -9.06
CA GLY A 101 1.22 12.05 -9.52
C GLY A 101 0.07 11.97 -8.52
N PHE A 102 -1.00 11.27 -8.91
CA PHE A 102 -2.16 11.01 -8.05
C PHE A 102 -2.23 9.52 -7.72
N ILE A 103 -2.43 9.22 -6.44
CA ILE A 103 -2.68 7.85 -6.01
C ILE A 103 -4.10 7.49 -6.42
N LYS A 104 -4.26 6.32 -7.03
CA LYS A 104 -5.57 5.80 -7.40
C LYS A 104 -6.35 5.39 -6.15
N GLU A 105 -7.51 5.99 -5.97
CA GLU A 105 -8.41 5.73 -4.85
C GLU A 105 -9.82 5.41 -5.37
N TYR A 106 -10.53 4.53 -4.66
CA TYR A 106 -11.96 4.32 -4.84
C TYR A 106 -12.69 5.04 -3.71
N GLN A 107 -13.43 6.09 -4.06
CA GLN A 107 -14.25 6.83 -3.11
C GLN A 107 -15.67 6.28 -3.12
N ILE A 108 -16.18 5.92 -1.95
CA ILE A 108 -17.56 5.45 -1.77
C ILE A 108 -18.35 6.57 -1.12
N GLU A 109 -19.25 7.16 -1.89
CA GLU A 109 -20.16 8.20 -1.41
C GLU A 109 -21.46 7.55 -0.90
N LEU A 110 -21.77 7.80 0.35
CA LEU A 110 -22.97 7.24 0.98
C LEU A 110 -24.18 8.15 0.76
N ASN A 111 -25.35 7.55 0.50
CA ASN A 111 -26.61 8.27 0.45
C ASN A 111 -27.33 8.16 1.79
N PRO A 112 -27.38 9.25 2.62
CA PRO A 112 -27.99 9.21 3.95
C PRO A 112 -29.48 8.87 3.94
N ASP A 113 -30.23 9.31 2.92
CA ASP A 113 -31.67 9.07 2.82
C ASP A 113 -31.96 7.59 2.52
N ALA A 114 -31.16 6.98 1.64
CA ALA A 114 -31.22 5.54 1.38
C ALA A 114 -30.84 4.73 2.61
N MET A 115 -29.76 5.10 3.29
CA MET A 115 -29.33 4.45 4.53
C MET A 115 -30.41 4.47 5.59
N TYR A 116 -31.06 5.62 5.78
CA TYR A 116 -32.16 5.76 6.72
C TYR A 116 -33.38 4.88 6.31
N SER A 117 -33.73 4.89 5.03
CA SER A 117 -34.88 4.13 4.50
C SER A 117 -34.70 2.61 4.65
N PHE A 118 -33.47 2.13 4.50
CA PHE A 118 -33.14 0.70 4.61
C PHE A 118 -32.59 0.30 5.99
N ASN A 119 -32.53 1.25 6.94
CA ASN A 119 -31.99 1.05 8.28
C ASN A 119 -30.57 0.49 8.28
N VAL A 120 -29.72 1.01 7.39
CA VAL A 120 -28.31 0.62 7.22
C VAL A 120 -27.41 1.67 7.86
N SER A 121 -26.48 1.25 8.71
CA SER A 121 -25.49 2.12 9.32
C SER A 121 -24.23 2.26 8.47
N VAL A 122 -23.42 3.30 8.70
CA VAL A 122 -22.09 3.46 8.09
C VAL A 122 -21.21 2.26 8.36
N MET A 123 -21.31 1.68 9.57
CA MET A 123 -20.53 0.49 9.94
C MET A 123 -20.94 -0.75 9.13
N ASP A 124 -22.22 -0.89 8.80
CA ASP A 124 -22.68 -2.01 7.97
C ASP A 124 -22.07 -1.91 6.58
N VAL A 125 -22.09 -0.72 5.98
CA VAL A 125 -21.44 -0.48 4.67
C VAL A 125 -19.93 -0.76 4.74
N MET A 126 -19.23 -0.22 5.74
CA MET A 126 -17.79 -0.48 5.93
C MET A 126 -17.47 -1.96 6.06
N ASN A 127 -18.28 -2.69 6.83
CA ASN A 127 -18.11 -4.13 7.02
C ASN A 127 -18.41 -4.92 5.75
N ALA A 128 -19.45 -4.55 5.00
CA ALA A 128 -19.80 -5.16 3.73
C ALA A 128 -18.67 -4.99 2.71
N VAL A 129 -18.15 -3.77 2.54
CA VAL A 129 -17.03 -3.50 1.63
C VAL A 129 -15.76 -4.25 2.05
N LYS A 130 -15.44 -4.31 3.33
CA LYS A 130 -14.29 -5.10 3.81
C LYS A 130 -14.45 -6.58 3.52
N LYS A 131 -15.64 -7.13 3.68
CA LYS A 131 -15.93 -8.54 3.43
C LYS A 131 -15.98 -8.88 1.94
N SER A 132 -16.39 -7.93 1.09
CA SER A 132 -16.44 -8.12 -0.36
C SER A 132 -15.07 -8.14 -1.03
N ASN A 133 -14.02 -7.68 -0.33
CA ASN A 133 -12.65 -7.63 -0.85
C ASN A 133 -11.75 -8.66 -0.15
N LEU A 134 -12.18 -9.91 -0.13
CA LEU A 134 -11.45 -11.00 0.50
C LEU A 134 -11.51 -12.26 -0.37
N ASP A 135 -10.35 -12.84 -0.62
CA ASP A 135 -10.27 -14.22 -1.11
C ASP A 135 -10.43 -15.17 0.08
N ILE A 136 -11.33 -16.11 -0.06
CA ILE A 136 -11.58 -17.12 0.98
C ILE A 136 -11.13 -18.48 0.44
N GLY A 137 -10.17 -19.10 1.13
CA GLY A 137 -9.88 -20.51 0.96
C GLY A 137 -11.00 -21.34 1.61
N ALA A 138 -11.67 -22.17 0.85
CA ALA A 138 -12.63 -23.13 1.36
C ALA A 138 -11.99 -24.51 1.48
N GLU A 139 -12.75 -25.48 1.98
CA GLU A 139 -12.33 -26.86 2.11
C GLU A 139 -12.05 -27.50 0.74
N THR A 140 -11.35 -28.62 0.77
CA THR A 140 -11.17 -29.47 -0.41
C THR A 140 -12.39 -30.35 -0.60
N MET A 141 -12.73 -30.60 -1.86
CA MET A 141 -13.80 -31.53 -2.25
C MET A 141 -13.20 -32.70 -3.02
N GLU A 142 -13.41 -33.92 -2.53
CA GLU A 142 -13.00 -35.13 -3.25
C GLU A 142 -14.08 -35.56 -4.24
N VAL A 143 -13.71 -35.65 -5.51
CA VAL A 143 -14.57 -36.19 -6.59
C VAL A 143 -13.77 -37.21 -7.37
N ASN A 144 -14.28 -38.44 -7.44
CA ASN A 144 -13.62 -39.55 -8.16
C ASN A 144 -12.14 -39.78 -7.74
N LYS A 145 -11.84 -39.72 -6.46
CA LYS A 145 -10.47 -39.84 -5.87
C LYS A 145 -9.52 -38.74 -6.30
N VAL A 146 -10.02 -37.61 -6.77
CA VAL A 146 -9.24 -36.38 -7.05
C VAL A 146 -9.71 -35.31 -6.09
N GLU A 147 -8.75 -34.69 -5.44
CA GLU A 147 -9.00 -33.61 -4.48
C GLU A 147 -9.00 -32.27 -5.22
N TYR A 148 -10.10 -31.52 -5.10
CA TYR A 148 -10.27 -30.20 -5.67
C TYR A 148 -10.24 -29.16 -4.56
N LEU A 149 -9.34 -28.18 -4.69
CA LEU A 149 -9.33 -27.01 -3.80
C LEU A 149 -10.39 -26.01 -4.23
N ILE A 150 -11.35 -25.71 -3.35
CA ILE A 150 -12.37 -24.70 -3.58
C ILE A 150 -11.81 -23.34 -3.12
N ARG A 151 -11.87 -22.32 -3.98
CA ARG A 151 -11.50 -20.95 -3.66
C ARG A 151 -12.62 -20.00 -3.98
N GLY A 152 -13.04 -19.18 -3.03
CA GLY A 152 -13.88 -18.02 -3.26
C GLY A 152 -13.00 -16.84 -3.69
N LEU A 153 -13.08 -16.42 -4.96
CA LEU A 153 -12.36 -15.25 -5.46
C LEU A 153 -13.21 -14.01 -5.20
N GLY A 154 -12.83 -13.22 -4.21
CA GLY A 154 -13.59 -12.06 -3.75
C GLY A 154 -12.85 -10.72 -3.89
N TYR A 155 -11.62 -10.69 -4.43
CA TYR A 155 -10.93 -9.41 -4.60
C TYR A 155 -11.62 -8.54 -5.64
N VAL A 156 -11.84 -7.28 -5.25
CA VAL A 156 -12.39 -6.22 -6.12
C VAL A 156 -11.42 -5.97 -7.28
N LYS A 157 -11.95 -5.98 -8.50
CA LYS A 157 -11.18 -5.75 -9.73
C LYS A 157 -11.56 -4.43 -10.41
N ASN A 158 -12.77 -3.96 -10.21
CA ASN A 158 -13.32 -2.78 -10.87
C ASN A 158 -14.39 -2.11 -10.00
N VAL A 159 -14.86 -0.94 -10.43
CA VAL A 159 -15.87 -0.16 -9.72
C VAL A 159 -17.19 -0.92 -9.59
N ALA A 160 -17.57 -1.67 -10.62
CA ALA A 160 -18.84 -2.41 -10.60
C ALA A 160 -18.87 -3.52 -9.53
N ASP A 161 -17.72 -4.10 -9.18
CA ASP A 161 -17.62 -5.07 -8.08
C ASP A 161 -17.93 -4.41 -6.73
N ILE A 162 -17.52 -3.14 -6.55
CA ILE A 162 -17.82 -2.35 -5.35
C ILE A 162 -19.30 -1.95 -5.33
N GLU A 163 -19.83 -1.47 -6.46
CA GLU A 163 -21.24 -1.07 -6.59
C GLU A 163 -22.22 -2.21 -6.32
N ASN A 164 -21.85 -3.44 -6.67
CA ASN A 164 -22.65 -4.63 -6.44
C ASN A 164 -22.47 -5.25 -5.04
N THR A 165 -21.71 -4.59 -4.15
CA THR A 165 -21.55 -5.08 -2.78
C THR A 165 -22.88 -5.02 -2.04
N VAL A 166 -23.31 -6.15 -1.50
CA VAL A 166 -24.55 -6.26 -0.72
C VAL A 166 -24.28 -5.87 0.74
N VAL A 167 -25.13 -4.99 1.26
CA VAL A 167 -25.07 -4.49 2.66
C VAL A 167 -26.17 -5.13 3.49
#